data_74f9046f8a487fe03fd89a898add2b9a
#
_entry.id   74f9046f8a487fe03fd89a898add2b9a
#
_cell.length_a   1.000
_cell.length_b   1.000
_cell.length_c   1.000
_cell.angle_alpha   90.00
_cell.angle_beta   90.00
_cell.angle_gamma   90.00
#
_symmetry.space_group_name_H-M   'P 1'
#
loop_
_entity.id
_entity.type
_entity.pdbx_description
1 polymer ?
#
loop_
_entity_poly.entity_id
_entity_poly.type
_entity_poly.pdbx_seq_one_letter_code
_entity_poly.pdbx_strand_id
1 'polypeptide(L)'
;MEYWAKTTTEGKSGISVYDHMLNVGSVAHCIAESSPEILERFHLQASVVGALAALHDLGKISPGFQRKCEAWLGENELVTVAHNGCWDTSMETDHGKVSHAAIQAFLGEIGVDRKTAKYVSSVLGAHHGRLTPPNDRGYRPQKAISETYSNIDWDAERMAVARMIWDHFSECSVHFSLSDDSPMLWWLAGLTSVADWIGSDERFFPSNGTEKPINKTTVALQALDVIGFYNTD
;
A
#
# COMPACT_ATOMS: atom_id res chain seq x y z
N MET A 1 15.33 -6.47 4.93
CA MET A 1 15.65 -6.12 3.52
C MET A 1 14.80 -4.91 3.13
N GLU A 2 15.31 -4.01 2.30
CA GLU A 2 14.53 -2.88 1.80
C GLU A 2 13.95 -3.25 0.42
N TYR A 3 12.62 -3.16 0.27
CA TYR A 3 11.92 -3.52 -0.96
C TYR A 3 11.66 -2.27 -1.79
N TRP A 4 12.00 -2.30 -3.09
CA TRP A 4 11.77 -1.16 -3.98
C TRP A 4 10.30 -1.03 -4.39
N ALA A 5 9.81 0.21 -4.49
CA ALA A 5 8.47 0.53 -4.98
C ALA A 5 8.47 1.12 -6.39
N LYS A 6 9.46 1.96 -6.68
CA LYS A 6 9.66 2.63 -7.98
C LYS A 6 11.12 2.61 -8.37
N THR A 7 11.39 2.52 -9.67
CA THR A 7 12.73 2.69 -10.21
C THR A 7 13.03 4.18 -10.43
N THR A 8 14.30 4.54 -10.33
CA THR A 8 14.78 5.85 -10.79
C THR A 8 14.72 5.95 -12.32
N THR A 9 14.90 7.14 -12.86
CA THR A 9 15.02 7.36 -14.31
C THR A 9 16.17 6.59 -14.95
N GLU A 10 17.18 6.20 -14.15
CA GLU A 10 18.33 5.40 -14.57
C GLU A 10 18.07 3.88 -14.47
N GLY A 11 16.87 3.46 -14.08
CA GLY A 11 16.51 2.05 -13.90
C GLY A 11 17.07 1.38 -12.65
N LYS A 12 17.61 2.16 -11.70
CA LYS A 12 18.03 1.67 -10.38
C LYS A 12 16.83 1.52 -9.44
N SER A 13 17.01 0.78 -8.34
CA SER A 13 16.07 0.80 -7.22
C SER A 13 15.97 2.23 -6.68
N GLY A 14 14.74 2.74 -6.59
CA GLY A 14 14.45 4.07 -6.09
C GLY A 14 13.79 4.00 -4.70
N ILE A 15 12.71 4.77 -4.50
CA ILE A 15 12.03 4.81 -3.21
C ILE A 15 11.59 3.41 -2.75
N SER A 16 11.72 3.15 -1.45
CA SER A 16 11.28 1.90 -0.83
C SER A 16 9.74 1.77 -0.82
N VAL A 17 9.25 0.54 -0.71
CA VAL A 17 7.81 0.28 -0.52
C VAL A 17 7.32 0.97 0.74
N TYR A 18 8.08 0.90 1.83
CA TYR A 18 7.72 1.54 3.10
C TYR A 18 7.58 3.06 2.96
N ASP A 19 8.57 3.74 2.37
CA ASP A 19 8.54 5.19 2.20
C ASP A 19 7.44 5.64 1.24
N HIS A 20 7.21 4.89 0.14
CA HIS A 20 6.10 5.17 -0.77
C HIS A 20 4.75 5.04 -0.05
N MET A 21 4.56 3.97 0.71
CA MET A 21 3.34 3.75 1.51
C MET A 21 3.14 4.89 2.53
N LEU A 22 4.20 5.37 3.18
CA LEU A 22 4.13 6.53 4.07
C LEU A 22 3.73 7.81 3.33
N ASN A 23 4.26 8.06 2.13
CA ASN A 23 3.89 9.22 1.33
C ASN A 23 2.38 9.20 1.05
N VAL A 24 1.87 8.08 0.54
CA VAL A 24 0.46 7.91 0.20
C VAL A 24 -0.44 8.01 1.43
N GLY A 25 -0.06 7.35 2.51
CA GLY A 25 -0.80 7.42 3.78
C GLY A 25 -0.86 8.82 4.36
N SER A 26 0.23 9.60 4.27
CA SER A 26 0.26 10.99 4.74
C SER A 26 -0.65 11.89 3.91
N VAL A 27 -0.67 11.71 2.59
CA VAL A 27 -1.61 12.44 1.72
C VAL A 27 -3.06 12.07 2.05
N ALA A 28 -3.35 10.77 2.18
CA ALA A 28 -4.70 10.29 2.52
C ALA A 28 -5.16 10.81 3.88
N HIS A 29 -4.27 10.83 4.87
CA HIS A 29 -4.54 11.41 6.19
C HIS A 29 -4.94 12.89 6.09
N CYS A 30 -4.16 13.71 5.38
CA CYS A 30 -4.46 15.14 5.21
C CYS A 30 -5.78 15.38 4.45
N ILE A 31 -6.07 14.59 3.42
CA ILE A 31 -7.36 14.66 2.72
C ILE A 31 -8.51 14.28 3.65
N ALA A 32 -8.35 13.23 4.46
CA ALA A 32 -9.37 12.81 5.40
C ALA A 32 -9.62 13.87 6.48
N GLU A 33 -8.59 14.52 7.02
CA GLU A 33 -8.74 15.63 7.97
C GLU A 33 -9.54 16.81 7.40
N SER A 34 -9.49 17.04 6.10
CA SER A 34 -10.29 18.08 5.43
C SER A 34 -11.77 17.70 5.21
N SER A 35 -12.18 16.49 5.61
CA SER A 35 -13.53 15.95 5.42
C SER A 35 -14.15 15.46 6.74
N PRO A 36 -14.25 16.31 7.77
CA PRO A 36 -14.66 15.92 9.11
C PRO A 36 -16.06 15.31 9.16
N GLU A 37 -16.99 15.77 8.32
CA GLU A 37 -18.36 15.23 8.28
C GLU A 37 -18.39 13.76 7.80
N ILE A 38 -17.44 13.38 6.92
CA ILE A 38 -17.32 11.99 6.46
C ILE A 38 -16.76 11.14 7.59
N LEU A 39 -15.73 11.61 8.27
CA LEU A 39 -15.11 10.92 9.39
C LEU A 39 -16.12 10.69 10.54
N GLU A 40 -16.88 11.73 10.90
CA GLU A 40 -17.91 11.66 11.92
C GLU A 40 -19.02 10.67 11.55
N ARG A 41 -19.52 10.75 10.31
CA ARG A 41 -20.57 9.86 9.80
C ARG A 41 -20.21 8.38 9.88
N PHE A 42 -18.95 8.04 9.66
CA PHE A 42 -18.47 6.66 9.63
C PHE A 42 -17.69 6.25 10.88
N HIS A 43 -17.62 7.14 11.88
CA HIS A 43 -16.88 6.94 13.13
C HIS A 43 -15.41 6.53 12.89
N LEU A 44 -14.75 7.21 11.94
CA LEU A 44 -13.36 6.96 11.57
C LEU A 44 -12.47 8.13 12.00
N GLN A 45 -11.22 7.82 12.27
CA GLN A 45 -10.16 8.80 12.49
C GLN A 45 -9.36 8.98 11.19
N ALA A 46 -8.88 10.18 10.92
CA ALA A 46 -8.05 10.46 9.75
C ALA A 46 -6.77 9.61 9.73
N SER A 47 -6.19 9.35 10.90
CA SER A 47 -5.03 8.47 11.06
C SER A 47 -5.31 7.04 10.58
N VAL A 48 -6.49 6.50 10.87
CA VAL A 48 -6.92 5.17 10.42
C VAL A 48 -7.08 5.16 8.90
N VAL A 49 -7.67 6.21 8.32
CA VAL A 49 -7.81 6.34 6.87
C VAL A 49 -6.43 6.42 6.21
N GLY A 50 -5.49 7.18 6.78
CA GLY A 50 -4.11 7.24 6.34
C GLY A 50 -3.42 5.87 6.38
N ALA A 51 -3.54 5.15 7.51
CA ALA A 51 -2.99 3.81 7.67
C ALA A 51 -3.55 2.82 6.63
N LEU A 52 -4.87 2.82 6.44
CA LEU A 52 -5.52 1.95 5.46
C LEU A 52 -5.06 2.25 4.04
N ALA A 53 -5.08 3.52 3.63
CA ALA A 53 -4.64 3.92 2.28
C ALA A 53 -3.16 3.59 2.05
N ALA A 54 -2.29 3.76 3.07
CA ALA A 54 -0.89 3.38 2.99
C ALA A 54 -0.70 1.92 2.59
N LEU A 55 -1.52 1.00 3.09
CA LEU A 55 -1.38 -0.44 2.83
C LEU A 55 -1.64 -0.85 1.37
N HIS A 56 -2.13 0.05 0.49
CA HIS A 56 -2.52 -0.27 -0.88
C HIS A 56 -1.45 -1.04 -1.67
N ASP A 57 -0.18 -0.74 -1.45
CA ASP A 57 0.98 -1.26 -2.15
C ASP A 57 1.76 -2.36 -1.39
N LEU A 58 1.20 -2.90 -0.32
CA LEU A 58 1.81 -3.97 0.47
C LEU A 58 2.20 -5.18 -0.38
N GLY A 59 1.46 -5.43 -1.45
CA GLY A 59 1.71 -6.52 -2.40
C GLY A 59 2.95 -6.33 -3.28
N LYS A 60 3.56 -5.16 -3.31
CA LYS A 60 4.87 -4.96 -3.93
C LYS A 60 5.97 -5.75 -3.21
N ILE A 61 5.78 -6.07 -1.93
CA ILE A 61 6.64 -7.01 -1.20
C ILE A 61 6.26 -8.43 -1.62
N SER A 62 6.69 -8.81 -2.82
CA SER A 62 6.46 -10.14 -3.40
C SER A 62 7.51 -10.45 -4.45
N PRO A 63 7.84 -11.73 -4.65
CA PRO A 63 8.83 -12.11 -5.66
C PRO A 63 8.37 -11.71 -7.06
N GLY A 64 7.07 -11.81 -7.36
CA GLY A 64 6.51 -11.43 -8.65
C GLY A 64 6.64 -9.96 -8.99
N PHE A 65 6.66 -9.07 -7.99
CA PHE A 65 6.92 -7.65 -8.19
C PHE A 65 8.42 -7.34 -8.14
N GLN A 66 9.13 -7.80 -7.11
CA GLN A 66 10.53 -7.44 -6.84
C GLN A 66 11.47 -7.89 -7.96
N ARG A 67 11.19 -9.01 -8.64
CA ARG A 67 11.96 -9.48 -9.81
C ARG A 67 11.98 -8.53 -11.01
N LYS A 68 11.12 -7.52 -11.04
CA LYS A 68 11.03 -6.56 -12.16
C LYS A 68 12.19 -5.55 -12.18
N CYS A 69 12.98 -5.43 -11.10
CA CYS A 69 14.12 -4.53 -11.00
C CYS A 69 15.42 -5.31 -10.90
N GLU A 70 16.16 -5.43 -12.00
CA GLU A 70 17.45 -6.12 -12.06
C GLU A 70 18.50 -5.49 -11.12
N ALA A 71 18.47 -4.17 -10.97
CA ALA A 71 19.39 -3.47 -10.07
C ALA A 71 19.16 -3.91 -8.62
N TRP A 72 17.89 -3.98 -8.18
CA TRP A 72 17.54 -4.44 -6.84
C TRP A 72 17.92 -5.92 -6.62
N LEU A 73 17.72 -6.76 -7.64
CA LEU A 73 18.16 -8.17 -7.57
C LEU A 73 19.68 -8.28 -7.39
N GLY A 74 20.44 -7.44 -8.11
CA GLY A 74 21.91 -7.38 -7.98
C GLY A 74 22.35 -6.90 -6.60
N GLU A 75 21.77 -5.84 -6.10
CA GLU A 75 22.06 -5.27 -4.78
C GLU A 75 21.79 -6.25 -3.62
N ASN A 76 20.84 -7.18 -3.81
CA ASN A 76 20.45 -8.16 -2.81
C ASN A 76 20.97 -9.58 -3.09
N GLU A 77 21.84 -9.77 -4.08
CA GLU A 77 22.41 -11.06 -4.49
C GLU A 77 21.36 -12.10 -4.92
N LEU A 78 20.21 -11.64 -5.46
CA LEU A 78 19.07 -12.47 -5.82
C LEU A 78 18.96 -12.80 -7.31
N VAL A 79 19.85 -12.30 -8.16
CA VAL A 79 19.83 -12.51 -9.63
C VAL A 79 19.75 -14.00 -9.97
N THR A 80 20.63 -14.81 -9.36
CA THR A 80 20.67 -16.27 -9.61
C THR A 80 19.38 -16.94 -9.17
N VAL A 81 18.86 -16.57 -8.00
CA VAL A 81 17.62 -17.12 -7.45
C VAL A 81 16.43 -16.78 -8.34
N ALA A 82 16.37 -15.55 -8.82
CA ALA A 82 15.28 -15.06 -9.65
C ALA A 82 15.26 -15.69 -11.05
N HIS A 83 16.42 -15.95 -11.65
CA HIS A 83 16.52 -16.38 -13.06
C HIS A 83 16.72 -17.89 -13.24
N ASN A 84 17.21 -18.61 -12.27
CA ASN A 84 17.46 -20.06 -12.39
C ASN A 84 16.26 -20.94 -11.99
N GLY A 85 15.04 -20.43 -12.17
CA GLY A 85 13.81 -21.21 -11.96
C GLY A 85 13.32 -21.28 -10.52
N CYS A 86 14.02 -20.66 -9.56
CA CYS A 86 13.55 -20.58 -8.18
C CYS A 86 12.34 -19.63 -8.07
N TRP A 87 12.30 -18.56 -8.90
CA TRP A 87 11.14 -17.70 -9.03
C TRP A 87 10.35 -18.08 -10.27
N ASP A 88 9.29 -18.84 -10.05
CA ASP A 88 8.45 -19.40 -11.10
C ASP A 88 7.75 -18.30 -11.92
N THR A 89 7.60 -18.54 -13.22
CA THR A 89 6.83 -17.69 -14.13
C THR A 89 5.33 -17.68 -13.82
N SER A 90 4.84 -18.63 -13.01
CA SER A 90 3.44 -18.68 -12.56
C SER A 90 3.13 -17.79 -11.35
N MET A 91 4.12 -17.05 -10.82
CA MET A 91 3.91 -16.10 -9.73
C MET A 91 2.88 -15.03 -10.09
N GLU A 92 2.12 -14.60 -9.08
CA GLU A 92 1.28 -13.42 -9.24
C GLU A 92 2.16 -12.18 -9.40
N THR A 93 2.03 -11.49 -10.52
CA THR A 93 2.75 -10.26 -10.85
C THR A 93 1.91 -9.01 -10.65
N ASP A 94 0.63 -9.18 -10.41
CA ASP A 94 -0.32 -8.12 -10.06
C ASP A 94 -0.24 -7.87 -8.55
N HIS A 95 0.52 -6.83 -8.17
CA HIS A 95 0.69 -6.48 -6.77
C HIS A 95 -0.63 -6.04 -6.11
N GLY A 96 -1.60 -5.52 -6.84
CA GLY A 96 -2.92 -5.20 -6.29
C GLY A 96 -3.64 -6.43 -5.73
N LYS A 97 -3.55 -7.57 -6.43
CA LYS A 97 -4.09 -8.85 -5.93
C LYS A 97 -3.35 -9.35 -4.71
N VAL A 98 -2.02 -9.21 -4.70
CA VAL A 98 -1.21 -9.59 -3.53
C VAL A 98 -1.52 -8.66 -2.35
N SER A 99 -1.65 -7.34 -2.59
CA SER A 99 -2.08 -6.37 -1.57
C SER A 99 -3.42 -6.76 -0.96
N HIS A 100 -4.42 -7.08 -1.80
CA HIS A 100 -5.73 -7.52 -1.31
C HIS A 100 -5.60 -8.67 -0.31
N ALA A 101 -4.85 -9.73 -0.65
CA ALA A 101 -4.69 -10.88 0.24
C ALA A 101 -3.94 -10.53 1.53
N ALA A 102 -2.83 -9.80 1.39
CA ALA A 102 -1.98 -9.43 2.52
C ALA A 102 -2.70 -8.48 3.49
N ILE A 103 -3.40 -7.47 2.98
CA ILE A 103 -4.19 -6.54 3.79
C ILE A 103 -5.30 -7.28 4.53
N GLN A 104 -6.01 -8.20 3.86
CA GLN A 104 -7.05 -8.99 4.51
C GLN A 104 -6.50 -9.82 5.69
N ALA A 105 -5.34 -10.44 5.51
CA ALA A 105 -4.67 -11.19 6.57
C ALA A 105 -4.25 -10.28 7.74
N PHE A 106 -3.60 -9.16 7.43
CA PHE A 106 -3.15 -8.19 8.41
C PHE A 106 -4.30 -7.58 9.23
N LEU A 107 -5.38 -7.14 8.58
CA LEU A 107 -6.55 -6.60 9.26
C LEU A 107 -7.19 -7.63 10.20
N GLY A 108 -7.23 -8.91 9.80
CA GLY A 108 -7.68 -9.99 10.68
C GLY A 108 -6.78 -10.18 11.89
N GLU A 109 -5.47 -10.04 11.73
CA GLU A 109 -4.48 -10.17 12.82
C GLU A 109 -4.64 -9.06 13.86
N ILE A 110 -4.91 -7.81 13.44
CA ILE A 110 -5.16 -6.68 14.35
C ILE A 110 -6.59 -6.62 14.90
N GLY A 111 -7.41 -7.65 14.64
CA GLY A 111 -8.73 -7.83 15.24
C GLY A 111 -9.90 -7.20 14.49
N VAL A 112 -9.70 -6.74 13.25
CA VAL A 112 -10.81 -6.29 12.39
C VAL A 112 -11.65 -7.50 12.00
N ASP A 113 -12.98 -7.37 12.09
CA ASP A 113 -13.87 -8.46 11.75
C ASP A 113 -13.68 -8.92 10.29
N ARG A 114 -13.90 -10.23 10.05
CA ARG A 114 -13.62 -10.87 8.78
C ARG A 114 -14.33 -10.22 7.59
N LYS A 115 -15.58 -9.74 7.78
CA LYS A 115 -16.38 -9.15 6.72
C LYS A 115 -15.79 -7.79 6.33
N THR A 116 -15.54 -6.95 7.30
CA THR A 116 -14.88 -5.63 7.11
C THR A 116 -13.50 -5.78 6.47
N ALA A 117 -12.65 -6.66 7.02
CA ALA A 117 -11.32 -6.92 6.47
C ALA A 117 -11.38 -7.32 4.99
N LYS A 118 -12.33 -8.17 4.61
CA LYS A 118 -12.54 -8.62 3.24
C LYS A 118 -12.91 -7.48 2.28
N TYR A 119 -13.81 -6.58 2.68
CA TYR A 119 -14.25 -5.49 1.80
C TYR A 119 -13.22 -4.36 1.73
N VAL A 120 -12.64 -3.98 2.86
CA VAL A 120 -11.58 -2.96 2.90
C VAL A 120 -10.38 -3.40 2.06
N SER A 121 -9.90 -4.63 2.23
CA SER A 121 -8.77 -5.13 1.45
C SER A 121 -9.07 -5.20 -0.05
N SER A 122 -10.31 -5.48 -0.45
CA SER A 122 -10.69 -5.54 -1.86
C SER A 122 -10.63 -4.16 -2.54
N VAL A 123 -11.06 -3.11 -1.85
CA VAL A 123 -11.03 -1.74 -2.41
C VAL A 123 -9.63 -1.15 -2.40
N LEU A 124 -8.81 -1.44 -1.39
CA LEU A 124 -7.41 -1.02 -1.34
C LEU A 124 -6.56 -1.71 -2.41
N GLY A 125 -6.75 -3.02 -2.60
CA GLY A 125 -6.09 -3.78 -3.67
C GLY A 125 -6.52 -3.36 -5.09
N ALA A 126 -7.61 -2.60 -5.22
CA ALA A 126 -8.18 -2.13 -6.47
C ALA A 126 -7.73 -0.71 -6.87
N HIS A 127 -6.74 -0.13 -6.21
CA HIS A 127 -6.29 1.26 -6.43
C HIS A 127 -5.91 1.58 -7.89
N HIS A 128 -5.61 0.58 -8.71
CA HIS A 128 -5.44 0.70 -10.17
C HIS A 128 -6.74 0.58 -10.98
N GLY A 129 -7.90 0.68 -10.34
CA GLY A 129 -9.21 0.65 -10.99
C GLY A 129 -9.71 -0.75 -11.37
N ARG A 130 -9.07 -1.82 -10.90
CA ARG A 130 -9.49 -3.21 -11.12
C ARG A 130 -9.97 -3.85 -9.84
N LEU A 131 -11.25 -3.68 -9.54
CA LEU A 131 -11.85 -4.36 -8.39
C LEU A 131 -11.90 -5.88 -8.66
N THR A 132 -11.14 -6.63 -7.86
CA THR A 132 -11.28 -8.10 -7.81
C THR A 132 -12.38 -8.42 -6.81
N PRO A 133 -13.52 -8.98 -7.26
CA PRO A 133 -14.61 -9.31 -6.35
C PRO A 133 -14.10 -10.23 -5.23
N PRO A 134 -14.46 -9.97 -3.97
CA PRO A 134 -14.00 -10.78 -2.85
C PRO A 134 -14.41 -12.27 -2.93
N ASN A 135 -15.34 -12.60 -3.83
CA ASN A 135 -15.85 -13.95 -4.05
C ASN A 135 -15.37 -14.58 -5.36
N ASP A 136 -14.42 -13.96 -6.07
CA ASP A 136 -13.89 -14.54 -7.30
C ASP A 136 -13.15 -15.84 -6.99
N ARG A 137 -13.70 -16.96 -7.45
CA ARG A 137 -13.11 -18.30 -7.27
C ARG A 137 -11.82 -18.50 -8.07
N GLY A 138 -11.57 -17.67 -9.07
CA GLY A 138 -10.34 -17.64 -9.86
C GLY A 138 -9.19 -16.95 -9.15
N TYR A 139 -9.45 -16.18 -8.11
CA TYR A 139 -8.46 -15.44 -7.37
C TYR A 139 -7.60 -16.37 -6.48
N ARG A 140 -6.33 -16.42 -6.74
CA ARG A 140 -5.35 -17.28 -6.05
C ARG A 140 -4.11 -16.49 -5.67
N PRO A 141 -4.20 -15.43 -4.84
CA PRO A 141 -3.04 -14.61 -4.47
C PRO A 141 -1.99 -15.42 -3.69
N GLN A 142 -2.41 -16.50 -3.03
CA GLN A 142 -1.52 -17.38 -2.27
C GLN A 142 -0.38 -17.97 -3.11
N LYS A 143 -0.53 -18.06 -4.43
CA LYS A 143 0.57 -18.50 -5.30
C LYS A 143 1.76 -17.55 -5.29
N ALA A 144 1.50 -16.24 -5.13
CA ALA A 144 2.53 -15.23 -5.08
C ALA A 144 3.24 -15.14 -3.70
N ILE A 145 2.64 -15.74 -2.69
CA ILE A 145 3.13 -15.74 -1.31
C ILE A 145 3.69 -17.11 -0.89
N SER A 146 3.87 -18.05 -1.83
CA SER A 146 4.42 -19.38 -1.53
C SER A 146 5.87 -19.27 -1.07
N GLU A 147 6.18 -19.88 0.06
CA GLU A 147 7.51 -19.93 0.71
C GLU A 147 8.60 -20.57 -0.15
N THR A 148 8.23 -21.21 -1.26
CA THR A 148 9.17 -21.96 -2.11
C THR A 148 10.07 -21.07 -2.98
N TYR A 149 9.90 -19.74 -2.96
CA TYR A 149 10.56 -18.82 -3.86
C TYR A 149 11.75 -18.07 -3.25
N SER A 150 12.61 -18.67 -2.60
CA SER A 150 13.80 -18.14 -1.96
C SER A 150 13.78 -18.35 -0.44
N ASN A 151 14.89 -18.04 0.20
CA ASN A 151 15.00 -18.04 1.66
C ASN A 151 14.31 -16.82 2.32
N ILE A 152 13.45 -16.12 1.60
CA ILE A 152 12.70 -14.95 2.11
C ILE A 152 11.30 -15.42 2.50
N ASP A 153 10.95 -15.20 3.75
CA ASP A 153 9.57 -15.32 4.24
C ASP A 153 8.78 -14.06 3.87
N TRP A 154 8.22 -14.08 2.65
CA TRP A 154 7.49 -12.94 2.11
C TRP A 154 6.27 -12.54 2.93
N ASP A 155 5.64 -13.49 3.64
CA ASP A 155 4.52 -13.19 4.51
C ASP A 155 4.98 -12.44 5.76
N ALA A 156 6.02 -12.93 6.41
CA ALA A 156 6.60 -12.25 7.57
C ALA A 156 7.07 -10.83 7.23
N GLU A 157 7.71 -10.65 6.07
CA GLU A 157 8.16 -9.32 5.61
C GLU A 157 6.98 -8.37 5.38
N ARG A 158 5.93 -8.82 4.69
CA ARG A 158 4.70 -8.01 4.52
C ARG A 158 4.07 -7.64 5.85
N MET A 159 3.92 -8.60 6.76
CA MET A 159 3.33 -8.35 8.07
C MET A 159 4.16 -7.38 8.90
N ALA A 160 5.49 -7.48 8.85
CA ALA A 160 6.38 -6.55 9.54
C ALA A 160 6.20 -5.11 9.01
N VAL A 161 6.20 -4.93 7.68
CA VAL A 161 6.00 -3.59 7.08
C VAL A 161 4.59 -3.08 7.35
N ALA A 162 3.56 -3.93 7.27
CA ALA A 162 2.19 -3.51 7.58
C ALA A 162 2.05 -3.03 9.03
N ARG A 163 2.69 -3.70 10.00
CA ARG A 163 2.71 -3.24 11.41
C ARG A 163 3.42 -1.90 11.55
N MET A 164 4.60 -1.73 10.92
CA MET A 164 5.33 -0.45 10.97
C MET A 164 4.48 0.71 10.43
N ILE A 165 3.77 0.50 9.32
CA ILE A 165 2.84 1.49 8.74
C ILE A 165 1.70 1.77 9.71
N TRP A 166 1.10 0.72 10.25
CA TRP A 166 -0.02 0.83 11.17
C TRP A 166 0.34 1.61 12.43
N ASP A 167 1.48 1.26 13.04
CA ASP A 167 2.00 1.92 14.24
C ASP A 167 2.37 3.40 13.98
N HIS A 168 2.78 3.73 12.74
CA HIS A 168 3.09 5.11 12.36
C HIS A 168 1.85 6.02 12.37
N PHE A 169 0.70 5.52 11.94
CA PHE A 169 -0.53 6.31 11.81
C PHE A 169 -1.50 6.15 12.98
N SER A 170 -1.53 5.01 13.65
CA SER A 170 -2.52 4.74 14.69
C SER A 170 -1.88 4.59 16.07
N GLU A 171 -2.17 5.52 16.96
CA GLU A 171 -1.80 5.42 18.38
C GLU A 171 -2.80 4.59 19.21
N CYS A 172 -3.91 4.12 18.61
CA CYS A 172 -5.00 3.48 19.34
C CYS A 172 -5.55 2.24 18.64
N SER A 173 -6.19 1.37 19.43
CA SER A 173 -6.92 0.20 18.94
C SER A 173 -8.05 0.60 18.00
N VAL A 174 -8.10 -0.04 16.84
CA VAL A 174 -9.06 0.30 15.80
C VAL A 174 -10.30 -0.58 15.90
N HIS A 175 -11.42 0.05 16.19
CA HIS A 175 -12.73 -0.56 16.06
C HIS A 175 -13.51 0.16 14.95
N PHE A 176 -13.48 -0.37 13.75
CA PHE A 176 -14.36 0.06 12.68
C PHE A 176 -15.05 -1.15 12.05
N SER A 177 -16.28 -0.99 11.61
CA SER A 177 -17.04 -2.02 10.93
C SER A 177 -17.74 -1.41 9.73
N LEU A 178 -17.55 -2.00 8.55
CA LEU A 178 -18.13 -1.53 7.30
C LEU A 178 -18.96 -2.63 6.66
N SER A 179 -20.15 -2.26 6.16
CA SER A 179 -20.98 -3.15 5.34
C SER A 179 -20.53 -3.15 3.88
N ASP A 180 -20.92 -4.16 3.13
CA ASP A 180 -20.60 -4.36 1.71
C ASP A 180 -21.15 -3.28 0.78
N ASP A 181 -22.22 -2.60 1.18
CA ASP A 181 -22.87 -1.50 0.48
C ASP A 181 -22.50 -0.13 1.05
N SER A 182 -21.52 -0.09 1.96
CA SER A 182 -21.12 1.16 2.61
C SER A 182 -20.54 2.16 1.59
N PRO A 183 -21.09 3.39 1.49
CA PRO A 183 -20.49 4.45 0.68
C PRO A 183 -19.04 4.75 1.06
N MET A 184 -18.66 4.46 2.31
CA MET A 184 -17.29 4.62 2.80
C MET A 184 -16.28 3.78 2.00
N LEU A 185 -16.64 2.60 1.55
CA LEU A 185 -15.75 1.76 0.73
C LEU A 185 -15.40 2.44 -0.60
N TRP A 186 -16.38 3.05 -1.26
CA TRP A 186 -16.15 3.80 -2.50
C TRP A 186 -15.33 5.07 -2.27
N TRP A 187 -15.62 5.78 -1.17
CA TRP A 187 -14.84 6.96 -0.80
C TRP A 187 -13.39 6.57 -0.50
N LEU A 188 -13.16 5.50 0.28
CA LEU A 188 -11.82 5.00 0.58
C LEU A 188 -11.06 4.58 -0.69
N ALA A 189 -11.74 3.90 -1.63
CA ALA A 189 -11.13 3.51 -2.92
C ALA A 189 -10.69 4.74 -3.72
N GLY A 190 -11.57 5.73 -3.86
CA GLY A 190 -11.27 6.98 -4.58
C GLY A 190 -10.17 7.78 -3.91
N LEU A 191 -10.26 7.96 -2.59
CA LEU A 191 -9.25 8.65 -1.79
C LEU A 191 -7.88 7.97 -1.91
N THR A 192 -7.82 6.64 -1.82
CA THR A 192 -6.57 5.89 -1.98
C THR A 192 -5.94 6.11 -3.35
N SER A 193 -6.74 6.06 -4.42
CA SER A 193 -6.25 6.30 -5.78
C SER A 193 -5.71 7.73 -5.97
N VAL A 194 -6.41 8.73 -5.45
CA VAL A 194 -5.96 10.14 -5.50
C VAL A 194 -4.69 10.33 -4.66
N ALA A 195 -4.67 9.75 -3.47
CA ALA A 195 -3.52 9.83 -2.58
C ALA A 195 -2.27 9.15 -3.18
N ASP A 196 -2.45 8.02 -3.90
CA ASP A 196 -1.35 7.37 -4.62
C ASP A 196 -0.82 8.24 -5.75
N TRP A 197 -1.67 8.88 -6.54
CA TRP A 197 -1.23 9.80 -7.59
C TRP A 197 -0.41 10.96 -7.01
N ILE A 198 -0.87 11.59 -5.93
CA ILE A 198 -0.18 12.71 -5.30
C ILE A 198 1.09 12.24 -4.59
N GLY A 199 1.04 11.15 -3.80
CA GLY A 199 2.17 10.56 -3.09
C GLY A 199 3.22 9.93 -4.02
N SER A 200 2.88 9.84 -5.31
CA SER A 200 3.72 9.38 -6.41
C SER A 200 4.33 10.50 -7.23
N ASP A 201 3.93 11.74 -7.01
CA ASP A 201 4.40 12.90 -7.78
C ASP A 201 5.82 13.28 -7.35
N GLU A 202 6.78 13.11 -8.25
CA GLU A 202 8.21 13.35 -7.98
C GLU A 202 8.55 14.81 -7.67
N ARG A 203 7.65 15.75 -7.96
CA ARG A 203 7.83 17.15 -7.56
C ARG A 203 7.83 17.32 -6.05
N PHE A 204 7.10 16.47 -5.34
CA PHE A 204 6.93 16.50 -3.88
C PHE A 204 7.61 15.32 -3.19
N PHE A 205 7.53 14.14 -3.81
CA PHE A 205 8.01 12.86 -3.28
C PHE A 205 8.99 12.19 -4.25
N PRO A 206 10.25 12.68 -4.33
CA PRO A 206 11.23 12.20 -5.30
C PRO A 206 11.58 10.73 -5.07
N SER A 207 11.68 9.96 -6.16
CA SER A 207 12.00 8.53 -6.13
C SER A 207 13.46 8.24 -5.75
N ASN A 208 14.36 9.21 -5.91
CA ASN A 208 15.78 9.05 -5.56
C ASN A 208 16.07 9.15 -4.05
N GLY A 209 15.04 9.32 -3.23
CA GLY A 209 15.18 9.60 -1.82
C GLY A 209 15.66 11.03 -1.55
N THR A 210 15.54 11.46 -0.31
CA THR A 210 16.13 12.73 0.16
C THR A 210 17.11 12.42 1.27
N GLU A 211 18.27 13.05 1.26
CA GLU A 211 19.32 12.89 2.30
C GLU A 211 18.84 13.33 3.71
N LYS A 212 17.74 14.04 3.80
CA LYS A 212 17.20 14.55 5.07
C LYS A 212 15.88 13.88 5.40
N PRO A 213 15.64 13.50 6.68
CA PRO A 213 14.35 13.05 7.14
C PRO A 213 13.34 14.20 6.97
N ILE A 214 12.40 14.02 6.05
CA ILE A 214 11.32 14.97 5.78
C ILE A 214 10.07 14.50 6.50
N ASN A 215 9.39 15.43 7.19
CA ASN A 215 8.07 15.14 7.73
C ASN A 215 7.09 14.96 6.56
N LYS A 216 6.64 13.72 6.35
CA LYS A 216 5.78 13.33 5.21
C LYS A 216 4.44 14.08 5.22
N THR A 217 3.88 14.35 6.40
CA THR A 217 2.63 15.14 6.54
C THR A 217 2.83 16.57 6.08
N THR A 218 3.95 17.21 6.42
CA THR A 218 4.27 18.56 5.94
C THR A 218 4.35 18.61 4.42
N VAL A 219 5.02 17.63 3.81
CA VAL A 219 5.12 17.54 2.34
C VAL A 219 3.75 17.28 1.71
N ALA A 220 2.94 16.42 2.32
CA ALA A 220 1.57 16.15 1.84
C ALA A 220 0.71 17.40 1.83
N LEU A 221 0.75 18.20 2.90
CA LEU A 221 0.03 19.49 2.98
C LEU A 221 0.50 20.46 1.89
N GLN A 222 1.82 20.57 1.68
CA GLN A 222 2.38 21.41 0.61
C GLN A 222 1.93 20.94 -0.78
N ALA A 223 1.94 19.62 -1.02
CA ALA A 223 1.48 19.06 -2.29
C ALA A 223 0.02 19.39 -2.55
N LEU A 224 -0.85 19.19 -1.55
CA LEU A 224 -2.28 19.48 -1.64
C LEU A 224 -2.56 20.98 -1.87
N ASP A 225 -1.80 21.86 -1.24
CA ASP A 225 -1.91 23.31 -1.44
C ASP A 225 -1.50 23.70 -2.87
N VAL A 226 -0.33 23.23 -3.33
CA VAL A 226 0.21 23.55 -4.67
C VAL A 226 -0.70 23.07 -5.80
N ILE A 227 -1.34 21.89 -5.66
CA ILE A 227 -2.29 21.39 -6.67
C ILE A 227 -3.67 22.05 -6.56
N GLY A 228 -3.90 22.92 -5.58
CA GLY A 228 -5.18 23.63 -5.39
C GLY A 228 -6.29 22.73 -4.82
N PHE A 229 -5.95 21.66 -4.08
CA PHE A 229 -6.94 20.71 -3.55
C PHE A 229 -7.94 21.38 -2.60
N TYR A 230 -7.51 22.42 -1.87
CA TYR A 230 -8.33 23.14 -0.90
C TYR A 230 -8.98 24.41 -1.45
N ASN A 231 -8.69 24.80 -2.71
CA ASN A 231 -9.27 25.98 -3.31
C ASN A 231 -10.71 25.69 -3.77
N THR A 232 -11.67 26.28 -3.07
CA THR A 232 -13.12 26.18 -3.34
C THR A 232 -13.68 27.45 -4.00
N ASP A 233 -12.82 28.21 -4.70
CA ASP A 233 -13.25 29.44 -5.42
C ASP A 233 -14.01 29.12 -6.72
#